data_48805efeeeafbe62bf15952f035775ab
#
_entry.id   48805efeeeafbe62bf15952f035775ab
#
_cell.length_a   1.000
_cell.length_b   1.000
_cell.length_c   1.000
_cell.angle_alpha   90.00
_cell.angle_beta   90.00
_cell.angle_gamma   90.00
#
_symmetry.space_group_name_H-M   'P 1'
#
loop_
_entity.id
_entity.type
_entity.pdbx_description
1 polymer ?
#
loop_
_entity_poly.entity_id
_entity_poly.type
_entity_poly.pdbx_seq_one_letter_code
_entity_poly.pdbx_strand_id
1 'polypeptide(L)'
;MPSSVRRLLIASAKGGVGKSTTAVGIAAEMARMGKKTLLCDLDMTSRSLDMLTGEEDRALFGFSDVIHGKPLDDAVITDVCGIRGLNLLPSTVTESDADFDERLKNTVRDIVSRDDYDFVVVDTGGGISVAEKIAPFFDSVIVTSEQSQTSLRAAEFAGAELQNSGGRNIRLVVCAFDLPSVKREKRAGIVEMIDRSSLKCVGVVPLDKKLQKLQDSGKIPERTESALAYKNIARRLEGYDVPLFYGMRGMRKKLSSAL
;
A
#
# COMPACT_ATOMS: atom_id res chain seq x y z
N MET A 1 0.69 14.87 -20.17
CA MET A 1 0.16 14.63 -18.81
C MET A 1 0.94 13.50 -18.20
N PRO A 2 1.33 13.54 -16.92
CA PRO A 2 1.91 12.37 -16.30
C PRO A 2 0.88 11.23 -16.41
N SER A 3 1.31 10.06 -16.84
CA SER A 3 0.44 8.89 -16.94
C SER A 3 -0.12 8.57 -15.54
N SER A 4 -1.42 8.40 -15.42
CA SER A 4 -2.04 7.94 -14.18
C SER A 4 -1.47 6.55 -13.83
N VAL A 5 -1.20 6.33 -12.54
CA VAL A 5 -0.78 5.02 -12.05
C VAL A 5 -1.99 4.09 -12.08
N ARG A 6 -1.88 2.95 -12.74
CA ARG A 6 -2.93 1.92 -12.78
C ARG A 6 -2.55 0.67 -11.97
N ARG A 7 -1.27 0.39 -11.84
CA ARG A 7 -0.73 -0.82 -11.17
C ARG A 7 0.24 -0.39 -10.09
N LEU A 8 -0.12 -0.64 -8.84
CA LEU A 8 0.61 -0.19 -7.67
C LEU A 8 1.05 -1.37 -6.82
N LEU A 9 2.34 -1.43 -6.53
CA LEU A 9 2.93 -2.37 -5.59
C LEU A 9 3.19 -1.67 -4.25
N ILE A 10 2.81 -2.31 -3.14
CA ILE A 10 3.16 -1.83 -1.80
C ILE A 10 4.17 -2.79 -1.19
N ALA A 11 5.31 -2.26 -0.78
CA ALA A 11 6.44 -3.04 -0.27
C ALA A 11 7.08 -2.42 0.97
N SER A 12 7.79 -3.21 1.74
CA SER A 12 8.69 -2.75 2.79
C SER A 12 9.67 -3.86 3.17
N ALA A 13 10.89 -3.51 3.54
CA ALA A 13 11.87 -4.46 4.07
C ALA A 13 11.70 -4.73 5.58
N LYS A 14 10.72 -4.09 6.24
CA LYS A 14 10.45 -4.24 7.67
C LYS A 14 8.96 -4.52 7.90
N GLY A 15 8.64 -5.51 8.74
CA GLY A 15 7.28 -5.81 9.16
C GLY A 15 6.68 -4.71 10.05
N GLY A 16 5.35 -4.58 10.06
CA GLY A 16 4.61 -3.69 10.96
C GLY A 16 4.68 -2.20 10.67
N VAL A 17 5.23 -1.77 9.53
CA VAL A 17 5.37 -0.33 9.15
C VAL A 17 4.15 0.25 8.43
N GLY A 18 3.00 -0.44 8.44
CA GLY A 18 1.75 0.05 7.86
C GLY A 18 1.55 -0.25 6.37
N LYS A 19 2.20 -1.28 5.84
CA LYS A 19 2.10 -1.70 4.45
C LYS A 19 0.66 -2.06 4.05
N SER A 20 0.08 -3.09 4.66
CA SER A 20 -1.29 -3.57 4.41
C SER A 20 -2.34 -2.48 4.67
N THR A 21 -2.18 -1.72 5.75
CA THR A 21 -3.00 -0.54 6.05
C THR A 21 -2.96 0.49 4.92
N THR A 22 -1.78 0.72 4.33
CA THR A 22 -1.60 1.65 3.21
C THR A 22 -2.25 1.10 1.94
N ALA A 23 -2.13 -0.20 1.68
CA ALA A 23 -2.77 -0.85 0.54
C ALA A 23 -4.30 -0.71 0.61
N VAL A 24 -4.91 -1.06 1.74
CA VAL A 24 -6.36 -0.90 1.98
C VAL A 24 -6.79 0.56 1.84
N GLY A 25 -6.04 1.49 2.47
CA GLY A 25 -6.39 2.92 2.45
C GLY A 25 -6.37 3.51 1.05
N ILE A 26 -5.36 3.22 0.24
CA ILE A 26 -5.26 3.70 -1.15
C ILE A 26 -6.33 3.03 -2.02
N ALA A 27 -6.51 1.71 -1.93
CA ALA A 27 -7.50 0.99 -2.73
C ALA A 27 -8.92 1.51 -2.48
N ALA A 28 -9.28 1.70 -1.21
CA ALA A 28 -10.60 2.24 -0.83
C ALA A 28 -10.82 3.66 -1.39
N GLU A 29 -9.81 4.54 -1.34
CA GLU A 29 -9.96 5.89 -1.87
C GLU A 29 -10.01 5.91 -3.40
N MET A 30 -9.30 5.02 -4.10
CA MET A 30 -9.43 4.85 -5.55
C MET A 30 -10.86 4.40 -5.92
N ALA A 31 -11.43 3.43 -5.19
CA ALA A 31 -12.81 2.98 -5.40
C ALA A 31 -13.82 4.11 -5.12
N ARG A 32 -13.64 4.89 -4.04
CA ARG A 32 -14.46 6.07 -3.74
C ARG A 32 -14.37 7.18 -4.80
N MET A 33 -13.27 7.21 -5.54
CA MET A 33 -13.09 8.09 -6.71
C MET A 33 -13.75 7.54 -7.99
N GLY A 34 -14.45 6.40 -7.91
CA GLY A 34 -15.16 5.76 -9.01
C GLY A 34 -14.31 4.81 -9.85
N LYS A 35 -13.12 4.44 -9.41
CA LYS A 35 -12.26 3.45 -10.07
C LYS A 35 -12.67 2.04 -9.67
N LYS A 36 -12.89 1.15 -10.64
CA LYS A 36 -12.99 -0.28 -10.34
C LYS A 36 -11.63 -0.79 -9.90
N THR A 37 -11.48 -1.07 -8.61
CA THR A 37 -10.19 -1.32 -7.94
C THR A 37 -10.10 -2.76 -7.47
N LEU A 38 -8.98 -3.43 -7.78
CA LEU A 38 -8.61 -4.73 -7.22
C LEU A 38 -7.49 -4.56 -6.20
N LEU A 39 -7.74 -4.98 -4.98
CA LEU A 39 -6.76 -5.10 -3.91
C LEU A 39 -6.36 -6.57 -3.78
N CYS A 40 -5.07 -6.88 -3.92
CA CYS A 40 -4.55 -8.25 -3.83
C CYS A 40 -3.66 -8.41 -2.60
N ASP A 41 -3.89 -9.46 -1.83
CA ASP A 41 -3.04 -9.87 -0.71
C ASP A 41 -2.09 -11.00 -1.14
N LEU A 42 -0.80 -10.70 -1.24
CA LEU A 42 0.26 -11.67 -1.48
C LEU A 42 1.00 -12.06 -0.19
N ASP A 43 0.54 -11.61 0.98
CA ASP A 43 1.08 -12.04 2.26
C ASP A 43 0.48 -13.38 2.70
N MET A 44 1.00 -14.45 2.13
CA MET A 44 0.55 -15.82 2.45
C MET A 44 0.90 -16.25 3.89
N THR A 45 1.66 -15.44 4.61
CA THR A 45 2.05 -15.71 6.00
C THR A 45 1.10 -15.06 6.99
N SER A 46 0.86 -13.75 6.84
CA SER A 46 0.09 -12.98 7.83
C SER A 46 -1.39 -12.88 7.46
N ARG A 47 -1.75 -12.96 6.16
CA ARG A 47 -3.13 -12.93 5.68
C ARG A 47 -3.93 -11.80 6.34
N SER A 48 -3.57 -10.56 6.02
CA SER A 48 -4.05 -9.44 6.81
C SER A 48 -5.17 -8.62 6.17
N LEU A 49 -5.36 -8.70 4.86
CA LEU A 49 -6.30 -7.80 4.18
C LEU A 49 -7.77 -8.18 4.41
N ASP A 50 -8.10 -9.46 4.49
CA ASP A 50 -9.43 -9.94 4.85
C ASP A 50 -9.83 -9.47 6.25
N MET A 51 -8.94 -9.61 7.24
CA MET A 51 -9.14 -9.10 8.60
C MET A 51 -9.30 -7.57 8.64
N LEU A 52 -8.42 -6.83 7.96
CA LEU A 52 -8.47 -5.37 7.94
C LEU A 52 -9.73 -4.81 7.27
N THR A 53 -10.39 -5.62 6.46
CA THR A 53 -11.61 -5.27 5.74
C THR A 53 -12.86 -5.96 6.28
N GLY A 54 -12.73 -6.88 7.25
CA GLY A 54 -13.84 -7.63 7.85
C GLY A 54 -14.52 -8.59 6.87
N GLU A 55 -13.74 -9.15 5.92
CA GLU A 55 -14.24 -10.04 4.86
C GLU A 55 -13.81 -11.51 5.06
N GLU A 56 -13.31 -11.87 6.25
CA GLU A 56 -12.79 -13.21 6.57
C GLU A 56 -13.81 -14.31 6.27
N ASP A 57 -15.08 -14.10 6.61
CA ASP A 57 -16.16 -15.08 6.39
C ASP A 57 -16.53 -15.25 4.91
N ARG A 58 -16.12 -14.33 4.03
CA ARG A 58 -16.36 -14.39 2.58
C ARG A 58 -15.18 -14.93 1.80
N ALA A 59 -14.01 -15.06 2.41
CA ALA A 59 -12.76 -15.49 1.80
C ALA A 59 -12.70 -17.02 1.66
N LEU A 60 -13.47 -17.59 0.71
CA LEU A 60 -13.48 -19.03 0.44
C LEU A 60 -12.26 -19.48 -0.35
N PHE A 61 -11.78 -18.66 -1.26
CA PHE A 61 -10.61 -18.87 -2.11
C PHE A 61 -9.75 -17.61 -2.09
N GLY A 62 -8.49 -17.73 -2.48
CA GLY A 62 -7.59 -16.59 -2.50
C GLY A 62 -6.46 -16.74 -3.51
N PHE A 63 -5.44 -15.91 -3.35
CA PHE A 63 -4.32 -15.80 -4.29
C PHE A 63 -3.61 -17.15 -4.52
N SER A 64 -3.46 -17.96 -3.47
CA SER A 64 -2.85 -19.30 -3.60
C SER A 64 -3.67 -20.23 -4.51
N ASP A 65 -5.01 -20.18 -4.44
CA ASP A 65 -5.87 -20.98 -5.31
C ASP A 65 -5.73 -20.54 -6.78
N VAL A 66 -5.59 -19.21 -6.99
CA VAL A 66 -5.38 -18.65 -8.34
C VAL A 66 -4.02 -19.08 -8.91
N ILE A 67 -2.94 -19.10 -8.12
CA ILE A 67 -1.63 -19.65 -8.52
C ILE A 67 -1.75 -21.12 -8.99
N HIS A 68 -2.66 -21.87 -8.38
CA HIS A 68 -2.91 -23.27 -8.71
C HIS A 68 -3.97 -23.49 -9.80
N GLY A 69 -4.36 -22.40 -10.50
CA GLY A 69 -5.21 -22.47 -11.70
C GLY A 69 -6.69 -22.22 -11.48
N LYS A 70 -7.11 -21.79 -10.27
CA LYS A 70 -8.48 -21.33 -10.08
C LYS A 70 -8.71 -20.01 -10.84
N PRO A 71 -9.85 -19.82 -11.52
CA PRO A 71 -10.19 -18.54 -12.12
C PRO A 71 -10.17 -17.40 -11.09
N LEU A 72 -9.59 -16.26 -11.45
CA LEU A 72 -9.51 -15.10 -10.57
C LEU A 72 -10.90 -14.66 -10.06
N ASP A 73 -11.89 -14.66 -10.95
CA ASP A 73 -13.24 -14.20 -10.66
C ASP A 73 -13.95 -15.05 -9.59
N ASP A 74 -13.56 -16.32 -9.41
CA ASP A 74 -14.08 -17.21 -8.36
C ASP A 74 -13.47 -16.93 -6.99
N ALA A 75 -12.31 -16.26 -6.93
CA ALA A 75 -11.57 -15.96 -5.71
C ALA A 75 -11.73 -14.50 -5.25
N VAL A 76 -12.29 -13.63 -6.10
CA VAL A 76 -12.43 -12.20 -5.79
C VAL A 76 -13.71 -11.92 -5.01
N ILE A 77 -13.57 -11.22 -3.89
CA ILE A 77 -14.66 -10.67 -3.10
C ILE A 77 -15.00 -9.28 -3.65
N THR A 78 -16.25 -9.07 -4.06
CA THR A 78 -16.69 -7.80 -4.66
C THR A 78 -17.31 -6.85 -3.62
N ASP A 79 -17.19 -5.54 -3.87
CA ASP A 79 -17.80 -4.44 -3.09
C ASP A 79 -17.47 -4.53 -1.58
N VAL A 80 -16.20 -4.72 -1.29
CA VAL A 80 -15.62 -4.87 0.05
C VAL A 80 -16.02 -3.71 0.97
N CYS A 81 -16.42 -4.01 2.20
CA CYS A 81 -16.95 -3.03 3.17
C CYS A 81 -18.11 -2.18 2.62
N GLY A 82 -18.87 -2.66 1.64
CA GLY A 82 -19.93 -1.89 0.98
C GLY A 82 -19.41 -0.74 0.11
N ILE A 83 -18.12 -0.68 -0.18
CA ILE A 83 -17.53 0.32 -1.08
C ILE A 83 -17.65 -0.21 -2.51
N ARG A 84 -18.56 0.38 -3.27
CA ARG A 84 -18.80 -0.03 -4.66
C ARG A 84 -17.52 0.06 -5.50
N GLY A 85 -17.21 -1.04 -6.17
CA GLY A 85 -16.04 -1.16 -7.04
C GLY A 85 -14.72 -1.44 -6.32
N LEU A 86 -14.70 -1.56 -4.98
CA LEU A 86 -13.57 -2.09 -4.25
C LEU A 86 -13.68 -3.62 -4.20
N ASN A 87 -12.74 -4.31 -4.81
CA ASN A 87 -12.68 -5.77 -4.83
C ASN A 87 -11.41 -6.26 -4.15
N LEU A 88 -11.48 -7.42 -3.49
CA LEU A 88 -10.37 -8.03 -2.77
C LEU A 88 -10.09 -9.43 -3.31
N LEU A 89 -8.86 -9.70 -3.67
CA LEU A 89 -8.30 -11.04 -3.77
C LEU A 89 -7.56 -11.32 -2.46
N PRO A 90 -8.14 -12.09 -1.54
CA PRO A 90 -7.52 -12.37 -0.25
C PRO A 90 -6.34 -13.34 -0.40
N SER A 91 -5.50 -13.42 0.60
CA SER A 91 -4.45 -14.43 0.68
C SER A 91 -4.98 -15.74 1.25
N THR A 92 -4.43 -16.85 0.79
CA THR A 92 -4.65 -18.18 1.37
C THR A 92 -3.31 -18.85 1.62
N VAL A 93 -3.27 -19.79 2.57
CA VAL A 93 -2.05 -20.53 2.87
C VAL A 93 -1.66 -21.39 1.66
N THR A 94 -0.39 -21.37 1.29
CA THR A 94 0.15 -22.23 0.24
C THR A 94 1.43 -22.90 0.68
N GLU A 95 1.68 -24.06 0.13
CA GLU A 95 2.99 -24.72 0.19
C GLU A 95 3.80 -24.23 -1.02
N SER A 96 5.05 -23.84 -0.77
CA SER A 96 5.98 -23.48 -1.85
C SER A 96 6.67 -24.73 -2.39
N ASP A 97 6.63 -24.92 -3.70
CA ASP A 97 7.37 -25.93 -4.42
C ASP A 97 8.41 -25.30 -5.37
N ALA A 98 9.11 -26.12 -6.15
CA ALA A 98 10.20 -25.68 -7.01
C ALA A 98 9.77 -24.65 -8.07
N ASP A 99 8.51 -24.69 -8.53
CA ASP A 99 7.99 -23.83 -9.61
C ASP A 99 7.16 -22.66 -9.07
N PHE A 100 7.05 -22.54 -7.75
CA PHE A 100 6.21 -21.51 -7.11
C PHE A 100 6.53 -20.11 -7.56
N ASP A 101 7.80 -19.72 -7.60
CA ASP A 101 8.25 -18.38 -7.98
C ASP A 101 7.86 -18.01 -9.41
N GLU A 102 7.90 -18.95 -10.32
CA GLU A 102 7.53 -18.70 -11.70
C GLU A 102 6.01 -18.59 -11.86
N ARG A 103 5.26 -19.46 -11.20
CA ARG A 103 3.79 -19.36 -11.16
C ARG A 103 3.34 -18.06 -10.50
N LEU A 104 3.95 -17.65 -9.40
CA LEU A 104 3.70 -16.35 -8.75
C LEU A 104 3.88 -15.19 -9.74
N LYS A 105 5.00 -15.13 -10.45
CA LYS A 105 5.28 -14.07 -11.42
C LYS A 105 4.26 -14.06 -12.56
N ASN A 106 3.93 -15.23 -13.10
CA ASN A 106 2.98 -15.35 -14.20
C ASN A 106 1.57 -14.93 -13.74
N THR A 107 1.11 -15.42 -12.59
CA THR A 107 -0.18 -15.06 -12.01
C THR A 107 -0.28 -13.55 -11.73
N VAL A 108 0.74 -12.95 -11.13
CA VAL A 108 0.76 -11.50 -10.88
C VAL A 108 0.74 -10.72 -12.20
N ARG A 109 1.53 -11.14 -13.20
CA ARG A 109 1.53 -10.51 -14.54
C ARG A 109 0.15 -10.56 -15.18
N ASP A 110 -0.53 -11.69 -15.11
CA ASP A 110 -1.87 -11.87 -15.66
C ASP A 110 -2.89 -10.96 -14.94
N ILE A 111 -2.86 -10.93 -13.61
CA ILE A 111 -3.74 -10.07 -12.80
C ILE A 111 -3.54 -8.60 -13.15
N VAL A 112 -2.29 -8.11 -13.18
CA VAL A 112 -2.02 -6.68 -13.44
C VAL A 112 -2.22 -6.30 -14.91
N SER A 113 -2.30 -7.28 -15.82
CA SER A 113 -2.56 -7.05 -17.25
C SER A 113 -4.04 -6.98 -17.59
N ARG A 114 -4.93 -7.28 -16.64
CA ARG A 114 -6.38 -7.22 -16.88
C ARG A 114 -6.85 -5.80 -17.14
N ASP A 115 -7.71 -5.64 -18.13
CA ASP A 115 -8.29 -4.34 -18.51
C ASP A 115 -9.64 -4.06 -17.84
N ASP A 116 -10.20 -5.04 -17.14
CA ASP A 116 -11.48 -4.90 -16.43
C ASP A 116 -11.37 -4.19 -15.07
N TYR A 117 -10.13 -3.86 -14.62
CA TYR A 117 -9.85 -3.02 -13.46
C TYR A 117 -9.17 -1.71 -13.88
N ASP A 118 -9.68 -0.59 -13.35
CA ASP A 118 -9.06 0.73 -13.55
C ASP A 118 -7.79 0.89 -12.70
N PHE A 119 -7.75 0.22 -11.54
CA PHE A 119 -6.64 0.29 -10.61
C PHE A 119 -6.40 -1.04 -9.90
N VAL A 120 -5.15 -1.47 -9.83
CA VAL A 120 -4.74 -2.69 -9.12
C VAL A 120 -3.72 -2.32 -8.05
N VAL A 121 -3.96 -2.72 -6.80
CA VAL A 121 -3.03 -2.59 -5.68
C VAL A 121 -2.62 -3.98 -5.20
N VAL A 122 -1.33 -4.22 -5.10
CA VAL A 122 -0.79 -5.48 -4.60
C VAL A 122 -0.02 -5.20 -3.31
N ASP A 123 -0.46 -5.85 -2.23
CA ASP A 123 0.24 -5.87 -0.93
C ASP A 123 1.11 -7.12 -0.84
N THR A 124 2.39 -6.94 -0.48
CA THR A 124 3.32 -8.06 -0.31
C THR A 124 3.50 -8.38 1.17
N GLY A 125 3.92 -9.59 1.48
CA GLY A 125 4.28 -10.00 2.83
C GLY A 125 5.45 -9.23 3.44
N GLY A 126 5.86 -9.61 4.62
CA GLY A 126 7.06 -9.08 5.26
C GLY A 126 8.33 -9.42 4.47
N GLY A 127 9.22 -8.44 4.35
CA GLY A 127 10.44 -8.56 3.55
C GLY A 127 10.28 -8.05 2.13
N ILE A 128 11.35 -8.13 1.34
CA ILE A 128 11.44 -7.50 0.02
C ILE A 128 11.43 -8.51 -1.13
N SER A 129 11.74 -9.77 -0.87
CA SER A 129 12.05 -10.77 -1.90
C SER A 129 10.91 -11.04 -2.90
N VAL A 130 9.67 -11.05 -2.45
CA VAL A 130 8.50 -11.17 -3.34
C VAL A 130 8.35 -9.90 -4.17
N ALA A 131 8.46 -8.73 -3.53
CA ALA A 131 8.34 -7.45 -4.21
C ALA A 131 9.41 -7.29 -5.33
N GLU A 132 10.66 -7.69 -5.10
CA GLU A 132 11.73 -7.66 -6.10
C GLU A 132 11.38 -8.48 -7.36
N LYS A 133 10.79 -9.65 -7.16
CA LYS A 133 10.43 -10.57 -8.27
C LYS A 133 9.35 -10.00 -9.18
N ILE A 134 8.44 -9.16 -8.65
CA ILE A 134 7.27 -8.68 -9.35
C ILE A 134 7.29 -7.18 -9.65
N ALA A 135 8.17 -6.40 -9.03
CA ALA A 135 8.26 -4.94 -9.20
C ALA A 135 8.26 -4.45 -10.66
N PRO A 136 8.91 -5.14 -11.62
CA PRO A 136 8.92 -4.73 -13.03
C PRO A 136 7.53 -4.68 -13.70
N PHE A 137 6.52 -5.36 -13.13
CA PHE A 137 5.16 -5.40 -13.69
C PHE A 137 4.30 -4.20 -13.28
N PHE A 138 4.80 -3.33 -12.41
CA PHE A 138 4.05 -2.22 -11.83
C PHE A 138 4.47 -0.86 -12.39
N ASP A 139 3.51 0.06 -12.47
CA ASP A 139 3.76 1.45 -12.90
C ASP A 139 4.47 2.26 -11.81
N SER A 140 4.17 1.92 -10.55
CA SER A 140 4.78 2.56 -9.37
C SER A 140 4.89 1.57 -8.20
N VAL A 141 5.92 1.76 -7.39
CA VAL A 141 6.11 1.04 -6.14
C VAL A 141 6.09 2.03 -4.97
N ILE A 142 5.31 1.73 -3.95
CA ILE A 142 5.34 2.46 -2.68
C ILE A 142 6.14 1.65 -1.66
N VAL A 143 7.18 2.29 -1.12
CA VAL A 143 7.89 1.81 0.06
C VAL A 143 7.29 2.49 1.29
N THR A 144 6.80 1.70 2.26
CA THR A 144 6.26 2.22 3.51
C THR A 144 7.33 2.27 4.60
N SER A 145 7.33 3.32 5.41
CA SER A 145 8.26 3.52 6.53
C SER A 145 7.60 4.26 7.68
N GLU A 146 8.03 3.97 8.88
CA GLU A 146 7.77 4.76 10.08
C GLU A 146 8.95 5.69 10.39
N GLN A 147 8.78 6.58 11.38
CA GLN A 147 9.79 7.57 11.81
C GLN A 147 10.95 6.98 12.67
N SER A 148 11.14 5.67 12.72
CA SER A 148 12.26 5.07 13.45
C SER A 148 13.50 4.95 12.58
N GLN A 149 14.69 5.03 13.17
CA GLN A 149 15.97 4.89 12.47
C GLN A 149 16.08 3.55 11.73
N THR A 150 15.58 2.48 12.36
CA THR A 150 15.57 1.14 11.75
C THR A 150 14.63 1.04 10.55
N SER A 151 13.46 1.73 10.61
CA SER A 151 12.53 1.77 9.47
C SER A 151 13.07 2.59 8.32
N LEU A 152 13.79 3.69 8.60
CA LEU A 152 14.46 4.50 7.58
C LEU A 152 15.53 3.70 6.83
N ARG A 153 16.39 2.99 7.55
CA ARG A 153 17.38 2.09 6.92
C ARG A 153 16.72 1.01 6.06
N ALA A 154 15.64 0.44 6.56
CA ALA A 154 14.87 -0.56 5.82
C ALA A 154 14.23 0.03 4.54
N ALA A 155 13.77 1.29 4.57
CA ALA A 155 13.21 1.96 3.42
C ALA A 155 14.28 2.33 2.37
N GLU A 156 15.45 2.80 2.80
CA GLU A 156 16.61 3.05 1.94
C GLU A 156 17.02 1.77 1.22
N PHE A 157 17.23 0.68 1.98
CA PHE A 157 17.55 -0.63 1.43
C PHE A 157 16.49 -1.11 0.44
N ALA A 158 15.19 -1.08 0.81
CA ALA A 158 14.10 -1.50 -0.05
C ALA A 158 14.04 -0.68 -1.34
N GLY A 159 14.25 0.63 -1.26
CA GLY A 159 14.27 1.50 -2.43
C GLY A 159 15.38 1.12 -3.42
N ALA A 160 16.58 0.85 -2.93
CA ALA A 160 17.72 0.44 -3.75
C ALA A 160 17.49 -0.93 -4.41
N GLU A 161 17.07 -1.94 -3.64
CA GLU A 161 16.82 -3.29 -4.16
C GLU A 161 15.69 -3.33 -5.20
N LEU A 162 14.59 -2.61 -4.94
CA LEU A 162 13.49 -2.51 -5.89
C LEU A 162 13.90 -1.80 -7.18
N GLN A 163 14.78 -0.79 -7.10
CA GLN A 163 15.33 -0.13 -8.29
C GLN A 163 16.24 -1.08 -9.08
N ASN A 164 17.10 -1.82 -8.40
CA ASN A 164 17.98 -2.82 -9.00
C ASN A 164 17.19 -3.94 -9.70
N SER A 165 16.03 -4.30 -9.14
CA SER A 165 15.11 -5.32 -9.69
C SER A 165 14.25 -4.81 -10.85
N GLY A 166 14.41 -3.55 -11.27
CA GLY A 166 13.65 -2.96 -12.39
C GLY A 166 12.30 -2.32 -11.98
N GLY A 167 12.08 -2.10 -10.69
CA GLY A 167 10.93 -1.35 -10.19
C GLY A 167 10.94 0.10 -10.69
N ARG A 168 9.75 0.64 -10.98
CA ARG A 168 9.56 1.99 -11.54
C ARG A 168 8.91 2.92 -10.54
N ASN A 169 9.18 4.21 -10.65
CA ASN A 169 8.53 5.25 -9.84
C ASN A 169 8.44 4.87 -8.35
N ILE A 170 9.58 4.49 -7.76
CA ILE A 170 9.63 4.09 -6.36
C ILE A 170 9.46 5.32 -5.49
N ARG A 171 8.50 5.29 -4.59
CA ARG A 171 8.08 6.43 -3.77
C ARG A 171 7.91 6.03 -2.31
N LEU A 172 8.08 7.00 -1.41
CA LEU A 172 7.93 6.83 0.02
C LEU A 172 6.52 7.20 0.49
N VAL A 173 5.91 6.36 1.31
CA VAL A 173 4.80 6.73 2.21
C VAL A 173 5.28 6.62 3.65
N VAL A 174 5.19 7.71 4.38
CA VAL A 174 5.49 7.75 5.81
C VAL A 174 4.23 7.41 6.59
N CYS A 175 4.27 6.32 7.34
CA CYS A 175 3.16 5.84 8.14
C CYS A 175 3.30 6.23 9.62
N ALA A 176 2.19 6.33 10.32
CA ALA A 176 2.10 6.64 11.75
C ALA A 176 2.95 7.86 12.15
N PHE A 177 2.90 8.93 11.34
CA PHE A 177 3.68 10.14 11.57
C PHE A 177 3.21 10.88 12.82
N ASP A 178 4.10 10.98 13.79
CA ASP A 178 3.86 11.66 15.07
C ASP A 178 4.56 13.03 15.11
N LEU A 179 3.85 14.07 14.70
CA LEU A 179 4.35 15.44 14.68
C LEU A 179 4.78 15.97 16.08
N PRO A 180 4.07 15.70 17.18
CA PRO A 180 4.54 16.05 18.51
C PRO A 180 5.92 15.49 18.87
N SER A 181 6.23 14.27 18.45
CA SER A 181 7.54 13.64 18.69
C SER A 181 8.67 14.29 17.88
N VAL A 182 8.39 14.77 16.67
CA VAL A 182 9.37 15.55 15.88
C VAL A 182 9.71 16.86 16.57
N LYS A 183 8.72 17.57 17.10
CA LYS A 183 8.92 18.84 17.82
C LYS A 183 9.75 18.68 19.10
N ARG A 184 9.79 17.49 19.67
CA ARG A 184 10.58 17.15 20.86
C ARG A 184 11.93 16.54 20.50
N GLU A 185 12.31 16.56 19.21
CA GLU A 185 13.55 15.96 18.67
C GLU A 185 13.70 14.45 18.96
N LYS A 186 12.57 13.76 19.18
CA LYS A 186 12.56 12.33 19.48
C LYS A 186 12.46 11.44 18.27
N ARG A 187 11.98 11.99 17.13
CA ARG A 187 11.77 11.25 15.88
C ARG A 187 12.15 12.10 14.67
N ALA A 188 12.53 11.44 13.58
CA ALA A 188 12.87 12.10 12.32
C ALA A 188 11.74 12.95 11.77
N GLY A 189 12.07 14.11 11.23
CA GLY A 189 11.16 14.94 10.44
C GLY A 189 11.01 14.44 9.01
N ILE A 190 10.03 14.96 8.27
CA ILE A 190 9.75 14.50 6.90
C ILE A 190 10.94 14.77 5.96
N VAL A 191 11.59 15.91 6.07
CA VAL A 191 12.76 16.26 5.25
C VAL A 191 13.88 15.23 5.48
N GLU A 192 14.22 14.98 6.75
CA GLU A 192 15.22 13.96 7.11
C GLU A 192 14.85 12.58 6.57
N MET A 193 13.55 12.20 6.61
CA MET A 193 13.10 10.91 6.08
C MET A 193 13.26 10.81 4.56
N ILE A 194 12.94 11.88 3.83
CA ILE A 194 13.12 11.95 2.36
C ILE A 194 14.60 11.87 2.01
N ASP A 195 15.44 12.69 2.66
CA ASP A 195 16.86 12.75 2.38
C ASP A 195 17.55 11.42 2.64
N ARG A 196 17.25 10.76 3.76
CA ARG A 196 17.86 9.48 4.13
C ARG A 196 17.38 8.30 3.32
N SER A 197 16.09 8.27 2.96
CA SER A 197 15.57 7.20 2.10
C SER A 197 15.94 7.36 0.63
N SER A 198 16.34 8.56 0.22
CA SER A 198 16.55 8.93 -1.19
C SER A 198 15.31 8.72 -2.07
N LEU A 199 14.12 8.63 -1.48
CA LEU A 199 12.85 8.37 -2.16
C LEU A 199 11.95 9.61 -2.17
N LYS A 200 11.30 9.88 -3.29
CA LYS A 200 10.27 10.93 -3.36
C LYS A 200 9.07 10.55 -2.50
N CYS A 201 8.73 11.39 -1.53
CA CYS A 201 7.56 11.19 -0.67
C CYS A 201 6.26 11.49 -1.43
N VAL A 202 5.37 10.50 -1.52
CA VAL A 202 4.03 10.66 -2.10
C VAL A 202 2.96 10.88 -1.05
N GLY A 203 3.24 10.60 0.22
CA GLY A 203 2.28 10.80 1.29
C GLY A 203 2.83 10.64 2.69
N VAL A 204 2.12 11.28 3.61
CA VAL A 204 2.37 11.18 5.05
C VAL A 204 1.05 10.87 5.73
N VAL A 205 0.97 9.72 6.38
CA VAL A 205 -0.20 9.25 7.12
C VAL A 205 0.05 9.52 8.60
N PRO A 206 -0.76 10.38 9.24
CA PRO A 206 -0.56 10.71 10.64
C PRO A 206 -0.82 9.52 11.55
N LEU A 207 -0.22 9.53 12.74
CA LEU A 207 -0.56 8.60 13.81
C LEU A 207 -2.02 8.86 14.24
N ASP A 208 -2.90 7.94 13.92
CA ASP A 208 -4.35 8.06 14.10
C ASP A 208 -4.89 6.87 14.92
N LYS A 209 -5.19 7.15 16.19
CA LYS A 209 -5.75 6.13 17.10
C LYS A 209 -7.13 5.60 16.67
N LYS A 210 -7.87 6.38 15.85
CA LYS A 210 -9.17 5.94 15.33
C LYS A 210 -8.98 4.90 14.22
N LEU A 211 -7.93 5.06 13.41
CA LEU A 211 -7.59 4.09 12.37
C LEU A 211 -7.42 2.68 12.97
N GLN A 212 -6.58 2.56 14.01
CA GLN A 212 -6.33 1.28 14.64
C GLN A 212 -7.63 0.62 15.14
N LYS A 213 -8.47 1.37 15.86
CA LYS A 213 -9.76 0.84 16.36
C LYS A 213 -10.72 0.39 15.25
N LEU A 214 -10.71 1.08 14.10
CA LEU A 214 -11.53 0.71 12.95
C LEU A 214 -10.99 -0.57 12.28
N GLN A 215 -9.70 -0.68 12.13
CA GLN A 215 -9.04 -1.87 11.58
C GLN A 215 -9.26 -3.10 12.46
N ASP A 216 -9.16 -2.97 13.79
CA ASP A 216 -9.47 -4.05 14.75
C ASP A 216 -10.96 -4.52 14.67
N SER A 217 -11.81 -3.73 14.01
CA SER A 217 -13.23 -4.02 13.77
C SER A 217 -13.54 -4.32 12.30
N GLY A 218 -12.52 -4.59 11.47
CA GLY A 218 -12.69 -4.86 10.04
C GLY A 218 -13.32 -3.70 9.25
N LYS A 219 -13.05 -2.45 9.64
CA LYS A 219 -13.69 -1.27 9.02
C LYS A 219 -12.67 -0.34 8.37
N ILE A 220 -12.97 0.06 7.16
CA ILE A 220 -12.17 1.04 6.42
C ILE A 220 -12.58 2.47 6.84
N PRO A 221 -11.64 3.32 7.29
CA PRO A 221 -11.97 4.67 7.74
C PRO A 221 -12.41 5.57 6.59
N GLU A 222 -13.37 6.49 6.87
CA GLU A 222 -13.81 7.49 5.90
C GLU A 222 -13.53 8.93 6.33
N ARG A 223 -13.72 9.23 7.62
CA ARG A 223 -13.71 10.61 8.17
C ARG A 223 -12.66 10.75 9.27
N THR A 224 -11.44 10.29 8.98
CA THR A 224 -10.29 10.40 9.89
C THR A 224 -9.15 11.16 9.22
N GLU A 225 -8.16 11.59 9.98
CA GLU A 225 -6.96 12.24 9.41
C GLU A 225 -6.17 11.28 8.51
N SER A 226 -6.16 9.98 8.84
CA SER A 226 -5.55 8.95 8.01
C SER A 226 -6.31 8.73 6.70
N ALA A 227 -7.64 8.70 6.72
CA ALA A 227 -8.46 8.60 5.50
C ALA A 227 -8.19 9.80 4.57
N LEU A 228 -8.12 11.01 5.13
CA LEU A 228 -7.75 12.20 4.35
C LEU A 228 -6.34 12.08 3.74
N ALA A 229 -5.38 11.51 4.49
CA ALA A 229 -4.04 11.27 3.98
C ALA A 229 -4.06 10.30 2.79
N TYR A 230 -4.78 9.18 2.89
CA TYR A 230 -4.92 8.21 1.79
C TYR A 230 -5.63 8.81 0.58
N LYS A 231 -6.67 9.62 0.78
CA LYS A 231 -7.31 10.38 -0.30
C LYS A 231 -6.33 11.30 -1.02
N ASN A 232 -5.48 12.01 -0.28
CA ASN A 232 -4.47 12.87 -0.87
C ASN A 232 -3.40 12.06 -1.63
N ILE A 233 -3.01 10.88 -1.13
CA ILE A 233 -2.10 9.96 -1.83
C ILE A 233 -2.75 9.47 -3.13
N ALA A 234 -3.97 8.97 -3.08
CA ALA A 234 -4.72 8.49 -4.26
C ALA A 234 -4.81 9.58 -5.34
N ARG A 235 -5.14 10.81 -4.97
CA ARG A 235 -5.18 11.94 -5.91
C ARG A 235 -3.81 12.23 -6.54
N ARG A 236 -2.70 12.15 -5.78
CA ARG A 236 -1.35 12.33 -6.36
C ARG A 236 -0.96 11.22 -7.31
N LEU A 237 -1.38 9.98 -7.03
CA LEU A 237 -1.17 8.84 -7.93
C LEU A 237 -1.93 9.02 -9.25
N GLU A 238 -3.10 9.68 -9.22
CA GLU A 238 -3.86 10.09 -10.41
C GLU A 238 -3.28 11.35 -11.10
N GLY A 239 -2.19 11.93 -10.59
CA GLY A 239 -1.53 13.09 -11.20
C GLY A 239 -2.07 14.45 -10.76
N TYR A 240 -2.98 14.51 -9.77
CA TYR A 240 -3.44 15.79 -9.24
C TYR A 240 -2.34 16.46 -8.39
N ASP A 241 -2.17 17.76 -8.55
CA ASP A 241 -1.31 18.56 -7.68
C ASP A 241 -2.00 18.82 -6.34
N VAL A 242 -1.68 17.98 -5.36
CA VAL A 242 -2.21 18.07 -4.00
C VAL A 242 -1.05 18.21 -3.03
N PRO A 243 -0.96 19.30 -2.24
CA PRO A 243 0.08 19.47 -1.23
C PRO A 243 0.10 18.32 -0.20
N LEU A 244 1.30 17.92 0.27
CA LEU A 244 1.49 16.76 1.16
C LEU A 244 0.54 16.75 2.37
N PHE A 245 0.27 17.91 2.95
CA PHE A 245 -0.56 18.05 4.16
C PHE A 245 -1.88 18.78 3.88
N TYR A 246 -2.41 18.67 2.65
CA TYR A 246 -3.67 19.32 2.30
C TYR A 246 -4.80 18.85 3.23
N GLY A 247 -5.48 19.84 3.88
CA GLY A 247 -6.60 19.58 4.76
C GLY A 247 -6.24 19.05 6.16
N MET A 248 -5.01 18.63 6.41
CA MET A 248 -4.59 18.11 7.72
C MET A 248 -4.43 19.22 8.76
N ARG A 249 -5.08 19.05 9.91
CA ARG A 249 -5.03 20.05 11.02
C ARG A 249 -3.65 20.07 11.66
N GLY A 250 -3.13 21.27 11.91
CA GLY A 250 -1.85 21.48 12.62
C GLY A 250 -0.57 21.23 11.82
N MET A 251 -0.62 20.62 10.64
CA MET A 251 0.56 20.41 9.81
C MET A 251 0.83 21.55 8.82
N ARG A 252 -0.20 22.31 8.42
CA ARG A 252 -0.11 23.40 7.43
C ARG A 252 0.77 24.59 7.83
N LYS A 253 0.87 24.91 9.13
CA LYS A 253 1.50 26.16 9.61
C LYS A 253 3.02 26.11 9.79
N LYS A 254 3.68 24.94 9.69
CA LYS A 254 5.08 24.78 10.05
C LYS A 254 6.03 24.30 8.95
N LEU A 255 5.53 23.87 7.81
CA LEU A 255 6.39 23.51 6.67
C LEU A 255 6.68 24.71 5.74
N SER A 256 5.88 25.75 5.78
CA SER A 256 6.18 27.01 5.08
C SER A 256 7.35 27.81 5.70
N SER A 257 7.85 27.40 6.87
CA SER A 257 9.00 28.03 7.54
C SER A 257 10.26 27.12 7.54
N ALA A 258 10.19 25.95 6.88
CA ALA A 258 11.29 24.98 6.81
C ALA A 258 11.67 24.61 5.35
N LEU A 259 11.09 25.31 4.37
CA LEU A 259 11.51 25.41 2.99
C LEU A 259 12.04 26.83 2.79
#